data_deeb53828a817ae466ebcca118fb100d
#
_entry.id   deeb53828a817ae466ebcca118fb100d
#
_cell.length_a   1.000
_cell.length_b   1.000
_cell.length_c   1.000
_cell.angle_alpha   90.00
_cell.angle_beta   90.00
_cell.angle_gamma   90.00
#
_symmetry.space_group_name_H-M   'P 1'
#
loop_
_entity.id
_entity.type
_entity.pdbx_description
1 polymer ?
#
loop_
_entity_poly.entity_id
_entity_poly.type
_entity_poly.pdbx_seq_one_letter_code
_entity_poly.pdbx_strand_id
1 'polypeptide(L)'
;DGLQLIKRAPEIESLAGSVTDHAGVEFVPALTGLGAPHWAPEARGTLTGLTRGTERGHIARATLDAMALQNADILRAMEADLGKRMKPLRVDGGAAANNLLMQIQADVLGRKLIRPQVIETTVAGACYLAGLGIGLWQSPAEVRRIWQAEREYAVQMNASTRRKRMDSWNCAVQRTLL
;
A
#
# COMPACT_ATOMS: atom_id res chain seq x y z
N ASP A 1 2.81 18.84 0.12
CA ASP A 1 2.94 20.31 0.24
C ASP A 1 4.12 20.86 -0.60
N GLY A 2 5.35 20.35 -0.47
CA GLY A 2 6.55 20.92 -1.12
C GLY A 2 6.48 20.98 -2.65
N LEU A 3 6.17 19.86 -3.31
CA LEU A 3 6.11 19.79 -4.78
C LEU A 3 4.78 20.28 -5.37
N GLN A 4 3.78 20.54 -4.56
CA GLN A 4 2.44 21.03 -4.95
C GLN A 4 1.78 20.22 -6.09
N LEU A 5 2.06 18.92 -6.17
CA LEU A 5 1.48 18.03 -7.17
C LEU A 5 -0.02 17.83 -6.96
N ILE A 6 -0.45 17.81 -5.71
CA ILE A 6 -1.85 17.73 -5.26
C ILE A 6 -2.06 18.72 -4.12
N LYS A 7 -3.30 19.18 -3.95
CA LYS A 7 -3.70 20.03 -2.82
C LYS A 7 -4.21 19.23 -1.63
N ARG A 8 -4.86 18.09 -1.89
CA ARG A 8 -5.44 17.20 -0.88
C ARG A 8 -5.12 15.76 -1.24
N ALA A 9 -4.88 14.91 -0.25
CA ALA A 9 -4.50 13.51 -0.43
C ALA A 9 -5.45 12.70 -1.35
N PRO A 10 -6.78 12.85 -1.32
CA PRO A 10 -7.68 12.12 -2.22
C PRO A 10 -7.48 12.41 -3.71
N GLU A 11 -6.92 13.57 -4.07
CA GLU A 11 -6.68 13.97 -5.47
C GLU A 11 -5.65 13.08 -6.17
N ILE A 12 -4.81 12.35 -5.40
CA ILE A 12 -3.80 11.47 -5.96
C ILE A 12 -4.42 10.33 -6.78
N GLU A 13 -5.60 9.83 -6.40
CA GLU A 13 -6.27 8.74 -7.11
C GLU A 13 -6.64 9.15 -8.54
N SER A 14 -7.30 10.30 -8.69
CA SER A 14 -7.69 10.82 -10.00
C SER A 14 -6.47 11.21 -10.85
N LEU A 15 -5.45 11.82 -10.23
CA LEU A 15 -4.23 12.20 -10.92
C LEU A 15 -3.43 10.98 -11.40
N ALA A 16 -3.26 9.96 -10.56
CA ALA A 16 -2.61 8.70 -10.94
C ALA A 16 -3.42 7.89 -11.96
N GLY A 17 -4.76 8.01 -11.91
CA GLY A 17 -5.68 7.38 -12.87
C GLY A 17 -5.75 8.09 -14.21
N SER A 18 -5.18 9.29 -14.38
CA SER A 18 -5.13 10.01 -15.66
C SER A 18 -4.10 9.41 -16.65
N VAL A 19 -3.25 8.50 -16.18
CA VAL A 19 -2.24 7.80 -16.98
C VAL A 19 -2.43 6.29 -16.88
N THR A 20 -1.99 5.54 -17.88
CA THR A 20 -2.12 4.09 -17.94
C THR A 20 -1.18 3.38 -16.95
N ASP A 21 0.03 3.91 -16.79
CA ASP A 21 1.08 3.36 -15.94
C ASP A 21 2.04 4.46 -15.44
N HIS A 22 3.12 4.09 -14.80
CA HIS A 22 4.13 5.02 -14.29
C HIS A 22 5.18 5.45 -15.34
N ALA A 23 5.09 5.01 -16.58
CA ALA A 23 6.00 5.33 -17.71
C ALA A 23 7.50 5.16 -17.37
N GLY A 24 7.85 4.14 -16.59
CA GLY A 24 9.21 3.88 -16.12
C GLY A 24 9.69 4.78 -14.98
N VAL A 25 8.83 5.66 -14.45
CA VAL A 25 9.15 6.45 -13.26
C VAL A 25 9.08 5.56 -12.03
N GLU A 26 10.16 5.52 -11.26
CA GLU A 26 10.19 4.84 -9.97
C GLU A 26 10.39 5.86 -8.85
N PHE A 27 9.62 5.71 -7.78
CA PHE A 27 9.75 6.51 -6.58
C PHE A 27 10.02 5.61 -5.37
N VAL A 28 11.14 5.83 -4.69
CA VAL A 28 11.44 5.16 -3.41
C VAL A 28 11.27 6.19 -2.30
N PRO A 29 10.21 6.12 -1.49
CA PRO A 29 9.87 7.15 -0.50
C PRO A 29 10.67 6.99 0.80
N ALA A 30 12.00 6.94 0.72
CA ALA A 30 12.91 6.90 1.87
C ALA A 30 13.04 8.28 2.53
N LEU A 31 11.92 8.94 2.86
CA LEU A 31 11.93 10.33 3.36
C LEU A 31 12.60 10.47 4.73
N THR A 32 12.59 9.40 5.53
CA THR A 32 13.27 9.29 6.83
C THR A 32 14.14 8.04 6.90
N GLY A 33 14.65 7.60 5.77
CA GLY A 33 15.35 6.33 5.62
C GLY A 33 14.42 5.20 5.19
N LEU A 34 14.99 4.01 5.00
CA LEU A 34 14.28 2.76 4.73
C LEU A 34 14.29 1.88 5.97
N GLY A 35 13.10 1.44 6.40
CA GLY A 35 12.91 0.45 7.45
C GLY A 35 13.09 -0.98 6.93
N ALA A 36 12.38 -1.93 7.53
CA ALA A 36 12.40 -3.34 7.12
C ALA A 36 11.98 -3.50 5.65
N PRO A 37 12.61 -4.40 4.89
CA PRO A 37 13.72 -5.28 5.27
C PRO A 37 15.11 -4.65 5.07
N HIS A 38 15.21 -3.40 4.61
CA HIS A 38 16.46 -2.78 4.15
C HIS A 38 17.31 -2.20 5.29
N TRP A 39 16.67 -1.67 6.33
CA TRP A 39 17.32 -1.08 7.52
C TRP A 39 18.40 -0.04 7.19
N ALA A 40 18.08 0.88 6.27
CA ALA A 40 18.99 1.92 5.80
C ALA A 40 18.51 3.33 6.25
N PRO A 41 18.86 3.78 7.47
CA PRO A 41 18.38 5.06 8.01
C PRO A 41 18.93 6.27 7.24
N GLU A 42 20.05 6.12 6.56
CA GLU A 42 20.69 7.19 5.78
C GLU A 42 20.14 7.32 4.36
N ALA A 43 19.35 6.34 3.88
CA ALA A 43 18.71 6.42 2.58
C ALA A 43 17.77 7.65 2.51
N ARG A 44 17.66 8.25 1.33
CA ARG A 44 16.78 9.41 1.09
C ARG A 44 15.85 9.14 -0.08
N GLY A 45 14.70 9.82 -0.07
CA GLY A 45 13.70 9.67 -1.13
C GLY A 45 14.29 9.90 -2.50
N THR A 46 14.08 8.94 -3.40
CA THR A 46 14.70 8.92 -4.74
C THR A 46 13.64 8.78 -5.80
N LEU A 47 13.70 9.64 -6.82
CA LEU A 47 12.85 9.58 -8.01
C LEU A 47 13.74 9.32 -9.22
N THR A 48 13.48 8.24 -9.95
CA THR A 48 14.27 7.83 -11.13
C THR A 48 13.40 7.57 -12.35
N GLY A 49 14.00 7.43 -13.53
CA GLY A 49 13.28 7.11 -14.77
C GLY A 49 12.53 8.28 -15.40
N LEU A 50 12.83 9.52 -15.01
CA LEU A 50 12.22 10.71 -15.61
C LEU A 50 12.68 10.91 -17.07
N THR A 51 11.74 11.23 -17.94
CA THR A 51 11.96 11.55 -19.35
C THR A 51 11.24 12.85 -19.73
N ARG A 52 11.41 13.32 -20.97
CA ARG A 52 10.65 14.48 -21.49
C ARG A 52 9.14 14.27 -21.51
N GLY A 53 8.69 13.01 -21.58
CA GLY A 53 7.27 12.65 -21.57
C GLY A 53 6.70 12.42 -20.15
N THR A 54 7.50 12.63 -19.11
CA THR A 54 7.02 12.43 -17.73
C THR A 54 6.08 13.56 -17.34
N GLU A 55 4.88 13.20 -16.93
CA GLU A 55 3.83 14.09 -16.45
C GLU A 55 3.58 13.92 -14.96
N ARG A 56 2.82 14.83 -14.35
CA ARG A 56 2.42 14.77 -12.93
C ARG A 56 1.67 13.47 -12.61
N GLY A 57 0.87 12.97 -13.55
CA GLY A 57 0.16 11.68 -13.42
C GLY A 57 1.10 10.50 -13.23
N HIS A 58 2.22 10.46 -13.96
CA HIS A 58 3.22 9.40 -13.83
C HIS A 58 3.90 9.41 -12.47
N ILE A 59 4.19 10.60 -11.91
CA ILE A 59 4.76 10.74 -10.56
C ILE A 59 3.72 10.30 -9.50
N ALA A 60 2.47 10.70 -9.65
CA ALA A 60 1.39 10.27 -8.76
C ALA A 60 1.19 8.75 -8.81
N ARG A 61 1.24 8.16 -10.02
CA ARG A 61 1.15 6.71 -10.20
C ARG A 61 2.33 6.00 -9.56
N ALA A 62 3.56 6.44 -9.79
CA ALA A 62 4.75 5.90 -9.15
C ALA A 62 4.68 5.99 -7.61
N THR A 63 4.04 7.03 -7.08
CA THR A 63 3.82 7.17 -5.62
C THR A 63 2.88 6.08 -5.09
N LEU A 64 1.74 5.82 -5.75
CA LEU A 64 0.83 4.74 -5.35
C LEU A 64 1.49 3.36 -5.51
N ASP A 65 2.22 3.16 -6.61
CA ASP A 65 2.98 1.94 -6.85
C ASP A 65 4.02 1.71 -5.74
N ALA A 66 4.75 2.75 -5.32
CA ALA A 66 5.75 2.68 -4.25
C ALA A 66 5.14 2.23 -2.92
N MET A 67 3.96 2.74 -2.55
CA MET A 67 3.25 2.30 -1.34
C MET A 67 2.94 0.80 -1.38
N ALA A 68 2.46 0.31 -2.52
CA ALA A 68 2.15 -1.11 -2.69
C ALA A 68 3.41 -1.99 -2.69
N LEU A 69 4.51 -1.51 -3.29
CA LEU A 69 5.77 -2.23 -3.40
C LEU A 69 6.50 -2.31 -2.06
N GLN A 70 6.50 -1.24 -1.25
CA GLN A 70 7.02 -1.30 0.12
C GLN A 70 6.23 -2.30 0.98
N ASN A 71 4.90 -2.32 0.86
CA ASN A 71 4.09 -3.34 1.54
C ASN A 71 4.43 -4.77 1.08
N ALA A 72 4.79 -4.94 -0.20
CA ALA A 72 5.22 -6.24 -0.71
C ALA A 72 6.57 -6.68 -0.12
N ASP A 73 7.51 -5.77 0.06
CA ASP A 73 8.80 -6.06 0.71
C ASP A 73 8.59 -6.50 2.17
N ILE A 74 7.79 -5.75 2.92
CA ILE A 74 7.45 -6.09 4.31
C ILE A 74 6.77 -7.45 4.39
N LEU A 75 5.76 -7.68 3.54
CA LEU A 75 5.02 -8.93 3.54
C LEU A 75 5.91 -10.14 3.22
N ARG A 76 6.84 -9.98 2.27
CA ARG A 76 7.82 -11.03 1.93
C ARG A 76 8.75 -11.34 3.10
N ALA A 77 9.24 -10.31 3.78
CA ALA A 77 10.06 -10.48 4.98
C ALA A 77 9.28 -11.23 6.08
N MET A 78 8.05 -10.82 6.35
CA MET A 78 7.18 -11.50 7.34
C MET A 78 6.90 -12.96 6.96
N GLU A 79 6.69 -13.25 5.69
CA GLU A 79 6.48 -14.63 5.21
C GLU A 79 7.73 -15.49 5.31
N ALA A 80 8.90 -14.90 5.04
CA ALA A 80 10.17 -15.59 5.23
C ALA A 80 10.38 -15.97 6.70
N ASP A 81 10.11 -15.04 7.63
CA ASP A 81 10.21 -15.28 9.07
C ASP A 81 9.20 -16.33 9.55
N LEU A 82 7.98 -16.29 9.03
CA LEU A 82 6.92 -17.23 9.40
C LEU A 82 7.05 -18.62 8.74
N GLY A 83 7.88 -18.76 7.71
CA GLY A 83 8.01 -19.98 6.92
C GLY A 83 6.74 -20.39 6.17
N LYS A 84 5.76 -19.49 6.00
CA LYS A 84 4.49 -19.77 5.33
C LYS A 84 3.89 -18.53 4.68
N ARG A 85 3.10 -18.74 3.62
CA ARG A 85 2.33 -17.67 2.99
C ARG A 85 1.18 -17.20 3.89
N MET A 86 1.03 -15.90 4.00
CA MET A 86 -0.10 -15.29 4.72
C MET A 86 -1.41 -15.45 3.94
N LYS A 87 -2.53 -15.46 4.64
CA LYS A 87 -3.89 -15.49 4.09
C LYS A 87 -4.21 -14.18 3.33
N PRO A 88 -5.37 -14.07 2.67
CA PRO A 88 -5.86 -12.80 2.16
C PRO A 88 -5.75 -11.69 3.22
N LEU A 89 -5.35 -10.50 2.79
CA LEU A 89 -5.09 -9.40 3.71
C LEU A 89 -6.35 -8.55 3.88
N ARG A 90 -6.60 -8.15 5.10
CA ARG A 90 -7.54 -7.07 5.43
C ARG A 90 -6.77 -5.76 5.43
N VAL A 91 -7.36 -4.74 4.84
CA VAL A 91 -6.76 -3.39 4.70
C VAL A 91 -7.66 -2.36 5.35
N ASP A 92 -7.06 -1.38 6.02
CA ASP A 92 -7.77 -0.33 6.73
C ASP A 92 -6.99 0.98 6.72
N GLY A 93 -7.52 2.00 7.41
CA GLY A 93 -6.97 3.34 7.47
C GLY A 93 -7.30 4.20 6.24
N GLY A 94 -6.98 5.49 6.31
CA GLY A 94 -7.36 6.47 5.30
C GLY A 94 -6.89 6.13 3.88
N ALA A 95 -5.71 5.53 3.72
CA ALA A 95 -5.17 5.13 2.42
C ALA A 95 -5.99 3.99 1.76
N ALA A 96 -6.66 3.17 2.55
CA ALA A 96 -7.51 2.10 2.05
C ALA A 96 -8.78 2.61 1.31
N ALA A 97 -9.14 3.87 1.49
CA ALA A 97 -10.23 4.51 0.73
C ALA A 97 -9.91 4.64 -0.77
N ASN A 98 -8.63 4.71 -1.15
CA ASN A 98 -8.19 4.84 -2.53
C ASN A 98 -8.31 3.49 -3.26
N ASN A 99 -9.26 3.40 -4.20
CA ASN A 99 -9.53 2.15 -4.93
C ASN A 99 -8.40 1.76 -5.88
N LEU A 100 -7.76 2.74 -6.52
CA LEU A 100 -6.63 2.49 -7.42
C LEU A 100 -5.45 1.91 -6.64
N LEU A 101 -5.11 2.50 -5.48
CA LEU A 101 -4.07 1.96 -4.60
C LEU A 101 -4.39 0.52 -4.16
N MET A 102 -5.63 0.24 -3.76
CA MET A 102 -6.03 -1.10 -3.34
C MET A 102 -5.92 -2.12 -4.46
N GLN A 103 -6.28 -1.75 -5.69
CA GLN A 103 -6.10 -2.64 -6.84
C GLN A 103 -4.61 -2.87 -7.16
N ILE A 104 -3.80 -1.80 -7.21
CA ILE A 104 -2.35 -1.90 -7.40
C ILE A 104 -1.74 -2.82 -6.33
N GLN A 105 -2.14 -2.65 -5.09
CA GLN A 105 -1.63 -3.45 -3.97
C GLN A 105 -2.03 -4.92 -4.08
N ALA A 106 -3.28 -5.23 -4.44
CA ALA A 106 -3.71 -6.61 -4.70
C ALA A 106 -2.86 -7.26 -5.80
N ASP A 107 -2.60 -6.52 -6.87
CA ASP A 107 -1.84 -6.96 -8.03
C ASP A 107 -0.37 -7.21 -7.70
N VAL A 108 0.28 -6.27 -7.01
CA VAL A 108 1.69 -6.37 -6.60
C VAL A 108 1.91 -7.48 -5.57
N LEU A 109 1.03 -7.58 -4.58
CA LEU A 109 1.09 -8.65 -3.57
C LEU A 109 0.71 -10.03 -4.14
N GLY A 110 0.01 -10.07 -5.28
CA GLY A 110 -0.52 -11.31 -5.83
C GLY A 110 -1.54 -11.98 -4.93
N ARG A 111 -2.37 -11.18 -4.23
CA ARG A 111 -3.33 -11.62 -3.23
C ARG A 111 -4.59 -10.79 -3.23
N LYS A 112 -5.68 -11.44 -2.88
CA LYS A 112 -6.94 -10.74 -2.61
C LYS A 112 -6.78 -9.85 -1.38
N LEU A 113 -7.25 -8.61 -1.50
CA LEU A 113 -7.43 -7.68 -0.38
C LEU A 113 -8.90 -7.55 -0.05
N ILE A 114 -9.20 -7.30 1.23
CA ILE A 114 -10.55 -7.13 1.74
C ILE A 114 -10.59 -5.85 2.55
N ARG A 115 -11.36 -4.87 2.09
CA ARG A 115 -11.61 -3.62 2.79
C ARG A 115 -12.90 -3.72 3.61
N PRO A 116 -12.90 -3.35 4.90
CA PRO A 116 -14.10 -3.31 5.71
C PRO A 116 -14.95 -2.08 5.42
N GLN A 117 -16.21 -2.11 5.85
CA GLN A 117 -17.09 -0.94 5.80
C GLN A 117 -16.58 0.20 6.69
N VAL A 118 -16.04 -0.14 7.85
CA VAL A 118 -15.41 0.82 8.77
C VAL A 118 -13.91 0.77 8.55
N ILE A 119 -13.36 1.76 7.87
CA ILE A 119 -11.92 1.83 7.56
C ILE A 119 -11.09 2.42 8.71
N GLU A 120 -11.70 3.15 9.65
CA GLU A 120 -11.03 3.69 10.84
C GLU A 120 -11.01 2.64 11.97
N THR A 121 -10.28 1.54 11.76
CA THR A 121 -10.31 0.38 12.65
C THR A 121 -9.65 0.65 14.02
N THR A 122 -8.74 1.61 14.11
CA THR A 122 -8.15 2.02 15.40
C THR A 122 -9.20 2.61 16.33
N VAL A 123 -10.01 3.54 15.82
CA VAL A 123 -11.11 4.15 16.59
C VAL A 123 -12.18 3.10 16.89
N ALA A 124 -12.57 2.31 15.89
CA ALA A 124 -13.54 1.22 16.08
C ALA A 124 -13.05 0.21 17.14
N GLY A 125 -11.76 -0.13 17.13
CA GLY A 125 -11.14 -1.02 18.13
C GLY A 125 -11.27 -0.47 19.55
N ALA A 126 -11.01 0.82 19.76
CA ALA A 126 -11.18 1.48 21.05
C ALA A 126 -12.64 1.43 21.51
N CYS A 127 -13.59 1.70 20.61
CA CYS A 127 -15.03 1.60 20.89
C CYS A 127 -15.45 0.17 21.26
N TYR A 128 -14.91 -0.83 20.55
CA TYR A 128 -15.19 -2.23 20.83
C TYR A 128 -14.68 -2.66 22.22
N LEU A 129 -13.47 -2.23 22.58
CA LEU A 129 -12.91 -2.51 23.92
C LEU A 129 -13.73 -1.83 25.01
N ALA A 130 -14.12 -0.57 24.83
CA ALA A 130 -14.99 0.14 25.76
C ALA A 130 -16.35 -0.57 25.92
N GLY A 131 -16.97 -0.98 24.81
CA GLY A 131 -18.25 -1.71 24.83
C GLY A 131 -18.16 -3.07 25.53
N LEU A 132 -17.05 -3.80 25.36
CA LEU A 132 -16.79 -5.02 26.13
C LEU A 132 -16.63 -4.71 27.62
N GLY A 133 -15.92 -3.62 27.97
CA GLY A 133 -15.70 -3.21 29.35
C GLY A 133 -16.97 -2.85 30.12
N ILE A 134 -17.94 -2.25 29.45
CA ILE A 134 -19.26 -1.90 30.07
C ILE A 134 -20.33 -2.99 29.87
N GLY A 135 -19.98 -4.14 29.26
CA GLY A 135 -20.90 -5.26 29.07
C GLY A 135 -21.90 -5.08 27.93
N LEU A 136 -21.68 -4.14 27.01
CA LEU A 136 -22.51 -3.98 25.78
C LEU A 136 -22.37 -5.24 24.89
N TRP A 137 -21.20 -5.81 24.82
CA TRP A 137 -20.91 -7.11 24.20
C TRP A 137 -20.33 -8.05 25.25
N GLN A 138 -20.78 -9.29 25.21
CA GLN A 138 -20.37 -10.30 26.21
C GLN A 138 -19.05 -10.97 25.86
N SER A 139 -18.60 -10.85 24.61
CA SER A 139 -17.37 -11.51 24.16
C SER A 139 -16.75 -10.87 22.91
N PRO A 140 -15.44 -11.05 22.68
CA PRO A 140 -14.80 -10.69 21.41
C PRO A 140 -15.42 -11.39 20.18
N ALA A 141 -16.08 -12.53 20.37
CA ALA A 141 -16.77 -13.24 19.29
C ALA A 141 -18.00 -12.48 18.78
N GLU A 142 -18.72 -11.76 19.64
CA GLU A 142 -19.81 -10.88 19.25
C GLU A 142 -19.28 -9.70 18.44
N VAL A 143 -18.22 -9.06 18.89
CA VAL A 143 -17.56 -7.96 18.16
C VAL A 143 -17.11 -8.41 16.78
N ARG A 144 -16.55 -9.61 16.63
CA ARG A 144 -16.15 -10.14 15.32
C ARG A 144 -17.28 -10.25 14.32
N ARG A 145 -18.52 -10.43 14.76
CA ARG A 145 -19.72 -10.52 13.89
C ARG A 145 -20.12 -9.16 13.33
N ILE A 146 -19.69 -8.07 13.96
CA ILE A 146 -19.99 -6.69 13.51
C ILE A 146 -19.13 -6.37 12.27
N TRP A 147 -17.95 -7.00 12.14
CA TRP A 147 -17.06 -6.77 11.02
C TRP A 147 -17.69 -7.21 9.70
N GLN A 148 -17.83 -6.29 8.76
CA GLN A 148 -18.38 -6.55 7.43
C GLN A 148 -17.41 -6.07 6.36
N ALA A 149 -17.22 -6.88 5.33
CA ALA A 149 -16.49 -6.47 4.14
C ALA A 149 -17.34 -5.45 3.34
N GLU A 150 -16.71 -4.37 2.89
CA GLU A 150 -17.30 -3.44 1.93
C GLU A 150 -16.92 -3.83 0.51
N ARG A 151 -15.62 -4.12 0.30
CA ARG A 151 -15.11 -4.44 -1.03
C ARG A 151 -13.95 -5.42 -0.99
N GLU A 152 -13.90 -6.28 -2.01
CA GLU A 152 -12.80 -7.17 -2.29
C GLU A 152 -12.09 -6.74 -3.58
N TYR A 153 -10.75 -6.83 -3.57
CA TYR A 153 -9.90 -6.55 -4.72
C TYR A 153 -9.19 -7.85 -5.11
N ALA A 154 -9.62 -8.44 -6.21
CA ALA A 154 -8.99 -9.61 -6.79
C ALA A 154 -7.73 -9.23 -7.58
N VAL A 155 -6.79 -10.15 -7.67
CA VAL A 155 -5.58 -9.99 -8.49
C VAL A 155 -5.95 -9.95 -9.96
N GLN A 156 -5.54 -8.90 -10.66
CA GLN A 156 -5.74 -8.72 -12.10
C GLN A 156 -4.42 -8.86 -12.88
N MET A 157 -3.29 -8.53 -12.24
CA MET A 157 -1.96 -8.60 -12.84
C MET A 157 -1.47 -10.05 -12.92
N ASN A 158 -1.01 -10.49 -14.08
CA ASN A 158 -0.38 -11.81 -14.22
C ASN A 158 0.98 -11.90 -13.49
N ALA A 159 1.43 -13.13 -13.25
CA ALA A 159 2.64 -13.38 -12.46
C ALA A 159 3.93 -12.84 -13.12
N SER A 160 4.01 -12.88 -14.46
CA SER A 160 5.18 -12.37 -15.20
C SER A 160 5.31 -10.87 -15.06
N THR A 161 4.23 -10.13 -15.27
CA THR A 161 4.19 -8.66 -15.10
C THR A 161 4.52 -8.26 -13.67
N ARG A 162 3.96 -8.97 -12.68
CA ARG A 162 4.26 -8.74 -11.26
C ARG A 162 5.74 -8.93 -10.96
N ARG A 163 6.36 -9.97 -11.50
CA ARG A 163 7.82 -10.21 -11.31
C ARG A 163 8.62 -9.05 -11.88
N LYS A 164 8.36 -8.65 -13.12
CA LYS A 164 9.04 -7.51 -13.75
C LYS A 164 8.89 -6.23 -12.93
N ARG A 165 7.68 -5.98 -12.38
CA ARG A 165 7.42 -4.80 -11.55
C ARG A 165 8.25 -4.81 -10.27
N MET A 166 8.37 -5.98 -9.62
CA MET A 166 9.22 -6.14 -8.44
C MET A 166 10.72 -6.04 -8.76
N ASP A 167 11.14 -6.54 -9.91
CA ASP A 167 12.56 -6.43 -10.33
C ASP A 167 12.93 -4.95 -10.57
N SER A 168 12.05 -4.19 -11.22
CA SER A 168 12.22 -2.73 -11.41
C SER A 168 12.30 -1.99 -10.07
N TRP A 169 11.39 -2.31 -9.15
CA TRP A 169 11.40 -1.78 -7.78
C TRP A 169 12.72 -2.07 -7.05
N ASN A 170 13.16 -3.32 -7.07
CA ASN A 170 14.42 -3.72 -6.44
C ASN A 170 15.61 -2.93 -7.01
N CYS A 171 15.65 -2.70 -8.32
CA CYS A 171 16.67 -1.85 -8.94
C CYS A 171 16.60 -0.40 -8.44
N ALA A 172 15.41 0.17 -8.28
CA ALA A 172 15.23 1.51 -7.75
C ALA A 172 15.67 1.62 -6.28
N VAL A 173 15.33 0.63 -5.46
CA VAL A 173 15.80 0.55 -4.07
C VAL A 173 17.31 0.46 -4.00
N GLN A 174 17.96 -0.39 -4.81
CA GLN A 174 19.41 -0.49 -4.83
C GLN A 174 20.09 0.85 -5.19
N ARG A 175 19.54 1.62 -6.13
CA ARG A 175 20.01 2.97 -6.46
C ARG A 175 19.84 3.97 -5.31
N THR A 176 18.86 3.75 -4.47
CA THR A 176 18.60 4.59 -3.29
C THR A 176 19.54 4.30 -2.13
N LEU A 177 20.13 3.10 -2.10
CA LEU A 177 21.08 2.64 -1.09
C LEU A 177 22.54 3.02 -1.39
N LEU A 178 22.84 3.54 -2.59
CA LEU A 178 24.17 4.02 -3.01
C LEU A 178 24.42 5.43 -2.49
#